data_bc8bf510656c46a185da549f8cc5eb3f
#
_entry.id   bc8bf510656c46a185da549f8cc5eb3f
#
_cell.length_a   1.000
_cell.length_b   1.000
_cell.length_c   1.000
_cell.angle_alpha   90.00
_cell.angle_beta   90.00
_cell.angle_gamma   90.00
#
_symmetry.space_group_name_H-M   'P 1'
#
loop_
_entity.id
_entity.type
_entity.pdbx_description
1 polymer ?
#
loop_
_entity_poly.entity_id
_entity_poly.type
_entity_poly.pdbx_seq_one_letter_code
_entity_poly.pdbx_strand_id
1 'polypeptide(L)'
;MTASPILVIGATGKVGRRVVTSLTAAGHAPNAVGRNSALPFDWQDRSNWAEHFTGVETAYVSYYPDLAAPGADDDVTALVAVAKAAGLKRMVLLSGRGESGAQRCENILAESGLGYTLLRASWFNQNFSEGMLQPGVMAGLIALPAAMRLEPFIDIDDIAEIAASALLDDRHN
;
A
#
# COMPACT_ATOMS: atom_id res chain seq x y z
N MET A 1 16.21 -3.98 23.04
CA MET A 1 16.44 -3.56 21.64
C MET A 1 15.15 -2.92 21.18
N THR A 2 15.14 -1.64 20.88
CA THR A 2 13.97 -0.98 20.27
C THR A 2 13.78 -1.54 18.86
N ALA A 3 12.58 -2.05 18.57
CA ALA A 3 12.26 -2.52 17.22
C ALA A 3 12.46 -1.38 16.22
N SER A 4 13.02 -1.67 15.04
CA SER A 4 13.17 -0.68 13.98
C SER A 4 11.80 -0.14 13.59
N PRO A 5 11.67 1.18 13.35
CA PRO A 5 10.40 1.76 12.94
C PRO A 5 9.92 1.18 11.62
N ILE A 6 8.61 0.97 11.51
CA ILE A 6 7.95 0.50 10.30
C ILE A 6 7.37 1.73 9.60
N LEU A 7 7.67 1.91 8.32
CA LEU A 7 7.09 2.98 7.51
C LEU A 7 5.77 2.52 6.89
N VAL A 8 4.74 3.36 6.94
CA VAL A 8 3.45 3.14 6.28
C VAL A 8 3.18 4.29 5.33
N ILE A 9 3.43 4.10 4.03
CA ILE A 9 3.12 5.07 2.98
C ILE A 9 1.66 4.88 2.55
N GLY A 10 0.91 5.98 2.47
CA GLY A 10 -0.53 5.97 2.22
C GLY A 10 -1.35 5.73 3.49
N ALA A 11 -0.81 6.08 4.65
CA ALA A 11 -1.40 5.85 5.97
C ALA A 11 -2.78 6.48 6.18
N THR A 12 -3.14 7.50 5.42
CA THR A 12 -4.46 8.15 5.48
C THR A 12 -5.50 7.51 4.56
N GLY A 13 -5.07 6.59 3.69
CA GLY A 13 -5.95 5.82 2.80
C GLY A 13 -6.77 4.75 3.54
N LYS A 14 -7.72 4.15 2.83
CA LYS A 14 -8.63 3.13 3.40
C LYS A 14 -7.88 1.94 4.02
N VAL A 15 -6.92 1.37 3.29
CA VAL A 15 -6.12 0.24 3.78
C VAL A 15 -5.04 0.74 4.74
N GLY A 16 -4.26 1.77 4.36
CA GLY A 16 -3.11 2.21 5.15
C GLY A 16 -3.46 2.61 6.58
N ARG A 17 -4.60 3.31 6.83
CA ARG A 17 -5.01 3.63 8.20
C ARG A 17 -5.31 2.39 9.05
N ARG A 18 -5.81 1.31 8.43
CA ARG A 18 -6.07 0.04 9.10
C ARG A 18 -4.77 -0.72 9.38
N VAL A 19 -3.81 -0.66 8.46
CA VAL A 19 -2.46 -1.19 8.70
C VAL A 19 -1.82 -0.51 9.92
N VAL A 20 -1.92 0.82 10.01
CA VAL A 20 -1.46 1.59 11.19
C VAL A 20 -2.16 1.11 12.46
N THR A 21 -3.49 0.92 12.41
CA THR A 21 -4.27 0.44 13.55
C THR A 21 -3.82 -0.97 13.98
N SER A 22 -3.66 -1.90 13.04
CA SER A 22 -3.23 -3.28 13.31
C SER A 22 -1.81 -3.33 13.90
N LEU A 23 -0.88 -2.56 13.35
CA LEU A 23 0.49 -2.45 13.89
C LEU A 23 0.50 -1.85 15.30
N THR A 24 -0.33 -0.84 15.55
CA THR A 24 -0.43 -0.21 16.88
C THR A 24 -1.03 -1.18 17.90
N ALA A 25 -2.06 -1.93 17.52
CA ALA A 25 -2.65 -2.97 18.36
C ALA A 25 -1.64 -4.10 18.69
N ALA A 26 -0.71 -4.37 17.78
CA ALA A 26 0.40 -5.31 18.00
C ALA A 26 1.57 -4.72 18.82
N GLY A 27 1.45 -3.49 19.34
CA GLY A 27 2.44 -2.84 20.20
C GLY A 27 3.56 -2.10 19.46
N HIS A 28 3.40 -1.85 18.15
CA HIS A 28 4.36 -1.09 17.34
C HIS A 28 3.92 0.37 17.18
N ALA A 29 4.89 1.26 16.95
CA ALA A 29 4.65 2.67 16.63
C ALA A 29 5.12 2.94 15.18
N PRO A 30 4.26 2.75 14.16
CA PRO A 30 4.66 2.94 12.80
C PRO A 30 4.82 4.43 12.44
N ASN A 31 5.78 4.73 11.56
CA ASN A 31 5.89 6.02 10.89
C ASN A 31 4.80 6.11 9.82
N ALA A 32 3.66 6.70 10.17
CA ALA A 32 2.49 6.82 9.31
C ALA A 32 2.57 8.09 8.46
N VAL A 33 2.73 7.96 7.15
CA VAL A 33 2.93 9.11 6.25
C VAL A 33 1.91 9.15 5.10
N GLY A 34 1.59 10.37 4.72
CA GLY A 34 0.73 10.72 3.62
C GLY A 34 0.83 12.23 3.36
N ARG A 35 0.04 12.77 2.45
CA ARG A 35 0.11 14.19 2.02
C ARG A 35 -0.11 15.21 3.15
N ASN A 36 -0.82 14.82 4.21
CA ASN A 36 -1.15 15.71 5.33
C ASN A 36 -0.39 15.36 6.62
N SER A 37 0.66 14.55 6.54
CA SER A 37 1.53 14.24 7.68
C SER A 37 2.40 15.43 8.08
N ALA A 38 2.97 15.42 9.28
CA ALA A 38 3.91 16.44 9.72
C ALA A 38 5.14 16.53 8.80
N LEU A 39 5.65 15.39 8.32
CA LEU A 39 6.53 15.28 7.18
C LEU A 39 5.68 14.69 6.02
N PRO A 40 5.25 15.50 5.04
CA PRO A 40 4.37 15.02 3.97
C PRO A 40 5.07 14.02 3.06
N PHE A 41 4.32 12.98 2.65
CA PHE A 41 4.72 12.11 1.55
C PHE A 41 3.78 12.35 0.36
N ASP A 42 4.33 12.78 -0.76
CA ASP A 42 3.60 12.97 -2.00
C ASP A 42 4.25 12.18 -3.14
N TRP A 43 3.44 11.45 -3.90
CA TRP A 43 3.92 10.74 -5.09
C TRP A 43 4.38 11.66 -6.21
N GLN A 44 3.91 12.91 -6.22
CA GLN A 44 4.28 13.94 -7.22
C GLN A 44 5.51 14.75 -6.81
N ASP A 45 5.98 14.64 -5.56
CA ASP A 45 7.17 15.32 -5.07
C ASP A 45 8.16 14.33 -4.43
N ARG A 46 9.20 14.02 -5.16
CA ARG A 46 10.24 13.06 -4.75
C ARG A 46 11.34 13.68 -3.86
N SER A 47 11.29 14.97 -3.60
CA SER A 47 12.40 15.74 -2.98
C SER A 47 12.74 15.26 -1.57
N ASN A 48 11.76 14.77 -0.81
CA ASN A 48 11.92 14.36 0.58
C ASN A 48 11.77 12.84 0.82
N TRP A 49 11.62 12.04 -0.23
CA TRP A 49 11.37 10.60 -0.06
C TRP A 49 12.46 9.89 0.76
N ALA A 50 13.72 10.27 0.60
CA ALA A 50 14.82 9.68 1.34
C ALA A 50 14.72 9.86 2.86
N GLU A 51 14.16 10.98 3.32
CA GLU A 51 14.01 11.29 4.74
C GLU A 51 13.09 10.29 5.44
N HIS A 52 12.03 9.84 4.75
CA HIS A 52 11.07 8.88 5.30
C HIS A 52 11.67 7.50 5.55
N PHE A 53 12.72 7.11 4.82
CA PHE A 53 13.37 5.81 4.96
C PHE A 53 14.53 5.81 5.97
N THR A 54 14.86 6.94 6.58
CA THR A 54 15.96 7.02 7.54
C THR A 54 15.73 6.12 8.74
N GLY A 55 16.57 5.11 8.94
CA GLY A 55 16.47 4.14 10.04
C GLY A 55 15.32 3.13 9.93
N VAL A 56 14.63 3.06 8.79
CA VAL A 56 13.51 2.15 8.53
C VAL A 56 14.03 0.85 7.90
N GLU A 57 13.61 -0.29 8.43
CA GLU A 57 13.96 -1.61 7.88
C GLU A 57 12.83 -2.24 7.07
N THR A 58 11.57 -1.92 7.39
CA THR A 58 10.40 -2.45 6.67
C THR A 58 9.41 -1.35 6.34
N ALA A 59 8.77 -1.44 5.17
CA ALA A 59 7.80 -0.46 4.72
C ALA A 59 6.57 -1.12 4.09
N TYR A 60 5.38 -0.57 4.40
CA TYR A 60 4.15 -0.80 3.64
C TYR A 60 3.96 0.34 2.65
N VAL A 61 3.56 -0.02 1.43
CA VAL A 61 3.36 0.93 0.34
C VAL A 61 1.99 0.74 -0.29
N SER A 62 1.20 1.82 -0.30
CA SER A 62 -0.01 1.96 -1.09
C SER A 62 0.14 3.15 -2.03
N TYR A 63 0.11 2.89 -3.33
CA TYR A 63 0.24 3.94 -4.35
C TYR A 63 -1.08 4.71 -4.53
N TYR A 64 -0.99 5.96 -4.95
CA TYR A 64 -2.14 6.79 -5.27
C TYR A 64 -1.91 7.52 -6.61
N PRO A 65 -2.91 7.58 -7.49
CA PRO A 65 -4.31 7.14 -7.31
C PRO A 65 -4.53 5.63 -7.45
N ASP A 66 -3.77 4.96 -8.29
CA ASP A 66 -3.90 3.55 -8.63
C ASP A 66 -2.58 3.02 -9.18
N LEU A 67 -2.13 1.86 -8.69
CA LEU A 67 -0.85 1.26 -9.10
C LEU A 67 -0.82 0.87 -10.58
N ALA A 68 -1.98 0.70 -11.23
CA ALA A 68 -2.08 0.44 -12.66
C ALA A 68 -2.08 1.73 -13.50
N ALA A 69 -2.10 2.92 -12.87
CA ALA A 69 -2.11 4.19 -13.57
C ALA A 69 -0.81 4.44 -14.36
N PRO A 70 -0.88 5.19 -15.47
CA PRO A 70 0.32 5.61 -16.20
C PRO A 70 1.30 6.37 -15.29
N GLY A 71 2.60 6.01 -15.34
CA GLY A 71 3.66 6.63 -14.55
C GLY A 71 3.88 6.01 -13.16
N ALA A 72 3.00 5.11 -12.70
CA ALA A 72 3.19 4.42 -11.42
C ALA A 72 4.47 3.58 -11.40
N ASP A 73 4.85 2.96 -12.52
CA ASP A 73 6.07 2.20 -12.69
C ASP A 73 7.34 3.07 -12.55
N ASP A 74 7.33 4.29 -13.07
CA ASP A 74 8.43 5.26 -12.88
C ASP A 74 8.55 5.69 -11.41
N ASP A 75 7.42 5.93 -10.74
CA ASP A 75 7.41 6.30 -9.32
C ASP A 75 7.87 5.16 -8.43
N VAL A 76 7.39 3.93 -8.68
CA VAL A 76 7.82 2.74 -7.93
C VAL A 76 9.30 2.47 -8.14
N THR A 77 9.81 2.63 -9.36
CA THR A 77 11.26 2.52 -9.65
C THR A 77 12.07 3.50 -8.81
N ALA A 78 11.65 4.76 -8.79
CA ALA A 78 12.31 5.80 -8.00
C ALA A 78 12.24 5.52 -6.49
N LEU A 79 11.05 5.12 -5.99
CA LEU A 79 10.85 4.79 -4.57
C LEU A 79 11.74 3.62 -4.14
N VAL A 80 11.79 2.56 -4.93
CA VAL A 80 12.62 1.38 -4.65
C VAL A 80 14.10 1.76 -4.61
N ALA A 81 14.57 2.61 -5.54
CA ALA A 81 15.95 3.07 -5.56
C ALA A 81 16.30 3.85 -4.28
N VAL A 82 15.44 4.78 -3.87
CA VAL A 82 15.61 5.57 -2.63
C VAL A 82 15.58 4.67 -1.40
N ALA A 83 14.62 3.77 -1.31
CA ALA A 83 14.48 2.84 -0.20
C ALA A 83 15.72 1.95 -0.02
N LYS A 84 16.25 1.41 -1.13
CA LYS A 84 17.50 0.61 -1.12
C LYS A 84 18.69 1.43 -0.66
N ALA A 85 18.84 2.64 -1.18
CA ALA A 85 19.95 3.52 -0.81
C ALA A 85 19.92 3.87 0.69
N ALA A 86 18.72 3.97 1.29
CA ALA A 86 18.51 4.20 2.70
C ALA A 86 18.66 2.95 3.59
N GLY A 87 18.82 1.76 3.00
CA GLY A 87 19.02 0.51 3.72
C GLY A 87 17.75 -0.25 4.09
N LEU A 88 16.62 0.05 3.43
CA LEU A 88 15.39 -0.75 3.59
C LEU A 88 15.69 -2.22 3.28
N LYS A 89 15.16 -3.13 4.07
CA LYS A 89 15.34 -4.57 3.89
C LYS A 89 14.16 -5.22 3.20
N ARG A 90 12.94 -4.76 3.48
CA ARG A 90 11.70 -5.37 2.98
C ARG A 90 10.60 -4.36 2.71
N MET A 91 9.82 -4.63 1.67
CA MET A 91 8.66 -3.82 1.26
C MET A 91 7.41 -4.69 1.08
N VAL A 92 6.30 -4.29 1.68
CA VAL A 92 4.98 -4.87 1.46
C VAL A 92 4.21 -3.91 0.55
N LEU A 93 3.90 -4.36 -0.67
CA LEU A 93 3.22 -3.54 -1.68
C LEU A 93 1.76 -3.99 -1.84
N LEU A 94 0.83 -3.06 -1.66
CA LEU A 94 -0.56 -3.28 -2.06
C LEU A 94 -0.67 -3.15 -3.58
N SER A 95 -1.16 -4.19 -4.23
CA SER A 95 -1.23 -4.30 -5.69
C SER A 95 -2.62 -4.70 -6.17
N GLY A 96 -2.89 -4.43 -7.45
CA GLY A 96 -4.11 -4.80 -8.16
C GLY A 96 -4.01 -6.17 -8.81
N ARG A 97 -4.98 -7.05 -8.51
CA ARG A 97 -5.01 -8.39 -9.06
C ARG A 97 -5.34 -8.40 -10.55
N GLY A 98 -4.41 -8.90 -11.37
CA GLY A 98 -4.63 -9.10 -12.81
C GLY A 98 -4.49 -7.83 -13.66
N GLU A 99 -4.02 -6.72 -13.10
CA GLU A 99 -3.82 -5.46 -13.78
C GLU A 99 -2.39 -5.36 -14.32
N SER A 100 -2.23 -5.18 -15.62
CA SER A 100 -0.92 -5.16 -16.28
C SER A 100 -0.01 -4.02 -15.80
N GLY A 101 -0.59 -2.86 -15.45
CA GLY A 101 0.15 -1.74 -14.86
C GLY A 101 0.71 -2.09 -13.47
N ALA A 102 -0.14 -2.64 -12.60
CA ALA A 102 0.26 -3.10 -11.28
C ALA A 102 1.34 -4.20 -11.38
N GLN A 103 1.21 -5.11 -12.34
CA GLN A 103 2.18 -6.19 -12.54
C GLN A 103 3.57 -5.66 -12.94
N ARG A 104 3.66 -4.55 -13.70
CA ARG A 104 4.96 -3.89 -13.97
C ARG A 104 5.59 -3.38 -12.69
N CYS A 105 4.82 -2.74 -11.82
CA CYS A 105 5.29 -2.27 -10.51
C CYS A 105 5.74 -3.43 -9.61
N GLU A 106 5.01 -4.54 -9.62
CA GLU A 106 5.39 -5.77 -8.89
C GLU A 106 6.73 -6.32 -9.37
N ASN A 107 6.96 -6.37 -10.68
CA ASN A 107 8.20 -6.85 -11.26
C ASN A 107 9.40 -5.97 -10.86
N ILE A 108 9.23 -4.64 -10.85
CA ILE A 108 10.26 -3.70 -10.39
C ILE A 108 10.67 -4.01 -8.95
N LEU A 109 9.69 -4.25 -8.08
CA LEU A 109 9.98 -4.60 -6.68
C LEU A 109 10.64 -5.98 -6.58
N ALA A 110 10.12 -6.98 -7.28
CA ALA A 110 10.66 -8.34 -7.25
C ALA A 110 12.11 -8.42 -7.75
N GLU A 111 12.46 -7.64 -8.77
CA GLU A 111 13.81 -7.57 -9.35
C GLU A 111 14.75 -6.65 -8.56
N SER A 112 14.25 -5.95 -7.57
CA SER A 112 15.01 -4.95 -6.81
C SER A 112 16.12 -5.52 -5.92
N GLY A 113 15.98 -6.76 -5.47
CA GLY A 113 16.83 -7.39 -4.46
C GLY A 113 16.42 -7.05 -3.01
N LEU A 114 15.34 -6.31 -2.79
CA LEU A 114 14.70 -6.20 -1.49
C LEU A 114 13.91 -7.48 -1.19
N GLY A 115 13.75 -7.82 0.09
CA GLY A 115 12.68 -8.72 0.50
C GLY A 115 11.32 -8.09 0.19
N TYR A 116 10.35 -8.86 -0.27
CA TYR A 116 9.07 -8.28 -0.63
C TYR A 116 7.88 -9.20 -0.38
N THR A 117 6.72 -8.58 -0.18
CA THR A 117 5.42 -9.26 -0.20
C THR A 117 4.46 -8.45 -1.08
N LEU A 118 3.77 -9.11 -2.01
CA LEU A 118 2.79 -8.52 -2.90
C LEU A 118 1.37 -8.86 -2.42
N LEU A 119 0.62 -7.87 -1.97
CA LEU A 119 -0.78 -8.03 -1.57
C LEU A 119 -1.68 -7.71 -2.75
N ARG A 120 -2.00 -8.74 -3.54
CA ARG A 120 -2.84 -8.60 -4.73
C ARG A 120 -4.30 -8.64 -4.34
N ALA A 121 -4.92 -7.48 -4.31
CA ALA A 121 -6.33 -7.34 -4.03
C ALA A 121 -7.12 -7.07 -5.32
N SER A 122 -8.39 -7.46 -5.32
CA SER A 122 -9.36 -7.06 -6.32
C SER A 122 -10.23 -5.92 -5.74
N TRP A 123 -11.54 -5.98 -5.87
CA TRP A 123 -12.42 -4.94 -5.35
C TRP A 123 -12.61 -5.06 -3.84
N PHE A 124 -12.68 -3.90 -3.17
CA PHE A 124 -12.87 -3.84 -1.73
C PHE A 124 -14.35 -3.79 -1.35
N ASN A 125 -14.75 -4.57 -0.33
CA ASN A 125 -16.08 -4.46 0.27
C ASN A 125 -16.42 -3.02 0.66
N GLN A 126 -15.44 -2.28 1.17
CA GLN A 126 -15.59 -0.90 1.62
C GLN A 126 -15.76 0.12 0.48
N ASN A 127 -15.69 -0.30 -0.79
CA ASN A 127 -16.08 0.58 -1.90
C ASN A 127 -17.58 0.92 -1.85
N PHE A 128 -18.39 0.06 -1.23
CA PHE A 128 -19.83 0.27 -1.06
C PHE A 128 -20.18 1.15 0.14
N SER A 129 -19.33 1.23 1.17
CA SER A 129 -19.60 1.94 2.43
C SER A 129 -18.78 3.23 2.60
N GLU A 130 -17.60 3.33 2.01
CA GLU A 130 -16.68 4.48 2.18
C GLU A 130 -15.92 4.84 0.89
N GLY A 131 -16.49 4.51 -0.26
CA GLY A 131 -15.89 4.72 -1.56
C GLY A 131 -16.82 5.27 -2.61
N MET A 132 -16.39 5.16 -3.85
CA MET A 132 -17.08 5.73 -5.02
C MET A 132 -18.48 5.13 -5.24
N LEU A 133 -18.78 3.95 -4.72
CA LEU A 133 -20.08 3.29 -4.89
C LEU A 133 -21.08 3.66 -3.80
N GLN A 134 -20.64 4.23 -2.67
CA GLN A 134 -21.51 4.59 -1.55
C GLN A 134 -22.70 5.48 -1.96
N PRO A 135 -22.53 6.54 -2.76
CA PRO A 135 -23.69 7.35 -3.21
C PRO A 135 -24.72 6.54 -4.00
N GLY A 136 -24.27 5.60 -4.82
CA GLY A 136 -25.15 4.69 -5.54
C GLY A 136 -25.92 3.74 -4.62
N VAL A 137 -25.26 3.19 -3.60
CA VAL A 137 -25.88 2.37 -2.55
C VAL A 137 -26.98 3.17 -1.86
N MET A 138 -26.68 4.38 -1.43
CA MET A 138 -27.65 5.25 -0.75
C MET A 138 -28.82 5.66 -1.63
N ALA A 139 -28.63 5.77 -2.94
CA ALA A 139 -29.67 6.05 -3.93
C ALA A 139 -30.44 4.79 -4.37
N GLY A 140 -30.05 3.59 -3.92
CA GLY A 140 -30.65 2.33 -4.33
C GLY A 140 -30.32 1.90 -5.76
N LEU A 141 -29.33 2.51 -6.39
CA LEU A 141 -28.92 2.21 -7.77
C LEU A 141 -27.41 2.28 -7.93
N ILE A 142 -26.80 1.17 -8.36
CA ILE A 142 -25.39 1.12 -8.77
C ILE A 142 -25.34 0.75 -10.25
N ALA A 143 -24.74 1.59 -11.08
CA ALA A 143 -24.50 1.32 -12.49
C ALA A 143 -23.00 1.08 -12.72
N LEU A 144 -22.63 -0.14 -13.08
CA LEU A 144 -21.26 -0.52 -13.40
C LEU A 144 -21.23 -1.26 -14.75
N PRO A 145 -20.20 -1.07 -15.57
CA PRO A 145 -20.02 -1.79 -16.82
C PRO A 145 -19.54 -3.23 -16.60
N ALA A 146 -20.13 -3.94 -15.64
CA ALA A 146 -19.67 -5.25 -15.18
C ALA A 146 -20.31 -6.42 -15.93
N ALA A 147 -21.49 -6.21 -16.53
CA ALA A 147 -22.31 -7.26 -17.17
C ALA A 147 -22.43 -8.50 -16.27
N MET A 148 -22.06 -9.68 -16.77
CA MET A 148 -22.10 -10.96 -16.03
C MET A 148 -20.73 -11.36 -15.47
N ARG A 149 -19.80 -10.43 -15.33
CA ARG A 149 -18.48 -10.73 -14.78
C ARG A 149 -18.58 -11.04 -13.30
N LEU A 150 -17.97 -12.14 -12.89
CA LEU A 150 -17.76 -12.48 -11.49
C LEU A 150 -16.43 -11.88 -11.05
N GLU A 151 -16.49 -11.04 -10.02
CA GLU A 151 -15.32 -10.38 -9.48
C GLU A 151 -15.25 -10.65 -7.97
N PRO A 152 -14.11 -11.14 -7.43
CA PRO A 152 -13.98 -11.34 -6.01
C PRO A 152 -13.90 -9.99 -5.28
N PHE A 153 -14.56 -9.94 -4.13
CA PHE A 153 -14.43 -8.83 -3.19
C PHE A 153 -13.66 -9.28 -1.97
N ILE A 154 -12.90 -8.36 -1.40
CA ILE A 154 -12.14 -8.61 -0.17
C ILE A 154 -12.42 -7.50 0.84
N ASP A 155 -12.45 -7.86 2.11
CA ASP A 155 -12.49 -6.86 3.19
C ASP A 155 -11.12 -6.22 3.37
N ILE A 156 -11.09 -4.89 3.49
CA ILE A 156 -9.82 -4.18 3.69
C ILE A 156 -9.26 -4.36 5.09
N ASP A 157 -10.06 -4.79 6.07
CA ASP A 157 -9.55 -5.16 7.38
C ASP A 157 -8.70 -6.43 7.29
N ASP A 158 -9.12 -7.44 6.49
CA ASP A 158 -8.32 -8.64 6.19
C ASP A 158 -7.01 -8.28 5.50
N ILE A 159 -7.05 -7.36 4.50
CA ILE A 159 -5.83 -6.88 3.84
C ILE A 159 -4.87 -6.25 4.86
N ALA A 160 -5.39 -5.44 5.77
CA ALA A 160 -4.58 -4.74 6.75
C ALA A 160 -3.95 -5.70 7.78
N GLU A 161 -4.67 -6.73 8.21
CA GLU A 161 -4.14 -7.76 9.10
C GLU A 161 -3.03 -8.57 8.41
N ILE A 162 -3.24 -8.95 7.15
CA ILE A 162 -2.21 -9.65 6.36
C ILE A 162 -1.00 -8.74 6.15
N ALA A 163 -1.21 -7.46 5.83
CA ALA A 163 -0.13 -6.48 5.68
C ALA A 163 0.68 -6.34 6.97
N ALA A 164 0.01 -6.18 8.10
CA ALA A 164 0.67 -6.08 9.41
C ALA A 164 1.47 -7.35 9.73
N SER A 165 0.89 -8.53 9.50
CA SER A 165 1.59 -9.80 9.67
C SER A 165 2.85 -9.88 8.79
N ALA A 166 2.74 -9.52 7.50
CA ALA A 166 3.87 -9.52 6.57
C ALA A 166 4.96 -8.50 6.91
N LEU A 167 4.62 -7.40 7.60
CA LEU A 167 5.58 -6.40 8.08
C LEU A 167 6.33 -6.86 9.33
N LEU A 168 5.70 -7.69 10.17
CA LEU A 168 6.25 -8.16 11.45
C LEU A 168 6.98 -9.49 11.33
N ASP A 169 6.76 -10.23 10.27
CA ASP A 169 7.26 -11.59 10.07
C ASP A 169 7.84 -11.74 8.65
N ASP A 170 8.93 -12.46 8.51
CA ASP A 170 9.62 -12.68 7.22
C ASP A 170 9.17 -13.95 6.49
N ARG A 171 8.22 -14.72 7.05
CA ARG A 171 7.69 -15.95 6.45
C ARG A 171 6.99 -15.74 5.10
N HIS A 172 6.63 -14.49 4.79
CA HIS A 172 5.96 -14.10 3.55
C HIS A 172 6.89 -13.35 2.58
N ASN A 173 8.19 -13.52 2.75
CA ASN A 173 9.23 -12.87 1.95
C ASN A 173 9.52 -13.68 0.67
#